data_bd6a9e3faa8d715d183b463696ef9c78
#
_entry.id   bd6a9e3faa8d715d183b463696ef9c78
#
_cell.length_a   1.000
_cell.length_b   1.000
_cell.length_c   1.000
_cell.angle_alpha   90.00
_cell.angle_beta   90.00
_cell.angle_gamma   90.00
#
_symmetry.space_group_name_H-M   'P 1'
#
loop_
_entity.id
_entity.type
_entity.pdbx_description
1 polymer ?
#
loop_
_entity_poly.entity_id
_entity_poly.type
_entity_poly.pdbx_seq_one_letter_code
_entity_poly.pdbx_strand_id
1 'polypeptide(L)'
;MSTVVDNKGYFGEFGGSFVPEELQHVLTILHENFQKFKEDADFNTELNYYFNEYVGRKSPLYFAENLTKQLAGAKIYLKREDLNHTGSHKINNVLGQILLAKRMGANRVIAETGAGQHGVATATACAMFGIDCTIYMGLEDTKRQALNVFRMELLGAKVVAVDKGQGRLKDAVDEAFADLVENYETTFYLLGSAVGPHPFPSMVKHFQSVISRESREQILEKEGKLPTAVLACVGGGSNAIGAFAEYIADENVRLIGIEPDQAATLNEGTPGELHGFKCLVLQDAEGNPLPTYSIAAGLDYPGAGPEHSHLKTIGRAEYVTVTNEEVLEAFQVLSKVEGIIPALESSHAVAHALKLAPTLTADDIIIINISGRGDKDVEQVFHMLNK
;
A
#
# COMPACT_ATOMS: atom_id res chain seq x y z
N MET A 1 14.43 7.10 -19.38
CA MET A 1 14.81 7.85 -18.14
C MET A 1 15.02 6.83 -17.03
N SER A 2 15.92 7.10 -16.08
CA SER A 2 16.21 6.15 -14.99
C SER A 2 14.99 5.95 -14.08
N THR A 3 14.63 4.70 -13.79
CA THR A 3 13.64 4.33 -12.78
C THR A 3 14.28 4.17 -11.39
N VAL A 4 15.57 4.54 -11.26
CA VAL A 4 16.34 4.39 -10.03
C VAL A 4 16.27 5.69 -9.23
N VAL A 5 15.99 5.58 -7.94
CA VAL A 5 16.04 6.69 -6.99
C VAL A 5 17.47 7.21 -6.88
N ASP A 6 17.64 8.53 -6.85
CA ASP A 6 18.95 9.14 -6.61
C ASP A 6 19.33 9.17 -5.12
N ASN A 7 20.55 9.61 -4.81
CA ASN A 7 21.05 9.67 -3.44
C ASN A 7 20.31 10.67 -2.52
N LYS A 8 19.49 11.54 -3.10
CA LYS A 8 18.65 12.51 -2.37
C LYS A 8 17.20 12.07 -2.26
N GLY A 9 16.89 10.88 -2.77
CA GLY A 9 15.54 10.29 -2.70
C GLY A 9 14.60 10.75 -3.81
N TYR A 10 15.13 11.27 -4.92
CA TYR A 10 14.31 11.66 -6.06
C TYR A 10 14.13 10.54 -7.07
N PHE A 11 12.91 10.41 -7.56
CA PHE A 11 12.49 9.67 -8.74
C PHE A 11 12.16 10.71 -9.83
N GLY A 12 13.14 11.04 -10.67
CA GLY A 12 13.01 12.17 -11.57
C GLY A 12 12.85 13.50 -10.80
N GLU A 13 11.70 14.16 -10.96
CA GLU A 13 11.38 15.41 -10.24
C GLU A 13 10.62 15.19 -8.92
N PHE A 14 10.15 13.96 -8.64
CA PHE A 14 9.34 13.61 -7.48
C PHE A 14 10.17 12.98 -6.36
N GLY A 15 9.71 13.10 -5.11
CA GLY A 15 10.41 12.61 -3.93
C GLY A 15 11.13 13.71 -3.17
N GLY A 16 12.33 13.41 -2.68
CA GLY A 16 13.12 14.30 -1.83
C GLY A 16 12.65 14.33 -0.38
N SER A 17 13.11 15.33 0.36
CA SER A 17 12.76 15.53 1.78
C SER A 17 12.65 17.02 2.06
N PHE A 18 11.45 17.50 2.38
CA PHE A 18 11.08 18.89 2.63
C PHE A 18 10.50 18.99 4.05
N VAL A 19 11.35 18.83 5.02
CA VAL A 19 10.99 18.75 6.44
C VAL A 19 11.87 19.68 7.26
N PRO A 20 11.47 20.05 8.51
CA PRO A 20 12.33 20.79 9.43
C PRO A 20 13.68 20.11 9.67
N GLU A 21 14.70 20.89 10.03
CA GLU A 21 16.09 20.42 10.19
C GLU A 21 16.22 19.29 11.21
N GLU A 22 15.47 19.37 12.31
CA GLU A 22 15.44 18.34 13.35
C GLU A 22 14.97 17.00 12.80
N LEU A 23 13.90 17.01 12.00
CA LEU A 23 13.39 15.80 11.35
C LEU A 23 14.32 15.32 10.22
N GLN A 24 14.97 16.23 9.50
CA GLN A 24 15.94 15.86 8.46
C GLN A 24 17.11 15.05 9.04
N HIS A 25 17.56 15.39 10.25
CA HIS A 25 18.59 14.62 10.95
C HIS A 25 18.12 13.18 11.24
N VAL A 26 16.88 13.02 11.76
CA VAL A 26 16.28 11.70 12.03
C VAL A 26 16.18 10.86 10.75
N LEU A 27 15.70 11.47 9.65
CA LEU A 27 15.58 10.79 8.36
C LEU A 27 16.93 10.38 7.77
N THR A 28 17.99 11.17 8.02
CA THR A 28 19.35 10.80 7.62
C THR A 28 19.82 9.55 8.37
N ILE A 29 19.63 9.50 9.68
CA ILE A 29 19.95 8.32 10.50
C ILE A 29 19.14 7.10 10.03
N LEU A 30 17.86 7.30 9.75
CA LEU A 30 16.98 6.24 9.23
C LEU A 30 17.50 5.72 7.88
N HIS A 31 17.86 6.61 6.96
CA HIS A 31 18.42 6.26 5.67
C HIS A 31 19.70 5.41 5.80
N GLU A 32 20.65 5.86 6.60
CA GLU A 32 21.92 5.16 6.83
C GLU A 32 21.70 3.75 7.40
N ASN A 33 20.84 3.62 8.40
CA ASN A 33 20.50 2.33 8.98
C ASN A 33 19.75 1.42 7.98
N PHE A 34 18.80 1.97 7.21
CA PHE A 34 18.13 1.21 6.16
C PHE A 34 19.13 0.72 5.10
N GLN A 35 20.04 1.57 4.60
CA GLN A 35 21.07 1.15 3.64
C GLN A 35 21.97 0.03 4.19
N LYS A 36 22.34 0.12 5.47
CA LYS A 36 23.16 -0.90 6.15
C LYS A 36 22.42 -2.22 6.27
N PHE A 37 21.17 -2.19 6.78
CA PHE A 37 20.47 -3.43 7.14
C PHE A 37 19.79 -4.10 5.95
N LYS A 38 19.41 -3.39 4.88
CA LYS A 38 18.81 -4.04 3.70
C LYS A 38 19.74 -5.06 3.03
N GLU A 39 21.08 -4.88 3.16
CA GLU A 39 22.09 -5.78 2.61
C GLU A 39 22.66 -6.75 3.69
N ASP A 40 22.24 -6.61 4.94
CA ASP A 40 22.74 -7.42 6.05
C ASP A 40 22.13 -8.84 6.01
N ALA A 41 22.97 -9.86 6.03
CA ALA A 41 22.54 -11.26 5.90
C ALA A 41 21.71 -11.73 7.11
N ASP A 42 22.06 -11.31 8.33
CA ASP A 42 21.34 -11.70 9.55
C ASP A 42 19.97 -11.02 9.60
N PHE A 43 19.89 -9.74 9.19
CA PHE A 43 18.61 -9.04 9.07
C PHE A 43 17.68 -9.73 8.07
N ASN A 44 18.20 -10.05 6.89
CA ASN A 44 17.40 -10.72 5.85
C ASN A 44 17.01 -12.15 6.24
N THR A 45 17.85 -12.86 6.97
CA THR A 45 17.53 -14.19 7.51
C THR A 45 16.40 -14.09 8.55
N GLU A 46 16.47 -13.12 9.49
CA GLU A 46 15.42 -12.90 10.50
C GLU A 46 14.10 -12.46 9.82
N LEU A 47 14.15 -11.55 8.85
CA LEU A 47 12.97 -11.11 8.10
C LEU A 47 12.31 -12.27 7.33
N ASN A 48 13.10 -13.09 6.64
CA ASN A 48 12.61 -14.26 5.92
C ASN A 48 12.02 -15.31 6.86
N TYR A 49 12.59 -15.51 8.06
CA TYR A 49 11.98 -16.36 9.09
C TYR A 49 10.56 -15.89 9.41
N TYR A 50 10.35 -14.60 9.71
CA TYR A 50 9.02 -14.09 10.01
C TYR A 50 8.08 -14.11 8.80
N PHE A 51 8.59 -13.90 7.60
CA PHE A 51 7.79 -14.04 6.37
C PHE A 51 7.26 -15.48 6.23
N ASN A 52 8.08 -16.48 6.46
CA ASN A 52 7.69 -17.88 6.30
C ASN A 52 6.82 -18.37 7.46
N GLU A 53 7.28 -18.18 8.70
CA GLU A 53 6.70 -18.83 9.88
C GLU A 53 5.55 -18.02 10.51
N TYR A 54 5.51 -16.69 10.29
CA TYR A 54 4.51 -15.82 10.92
C TYR A 54 3.52 -15.23 9.93
N VAL A 55 3.99 -14.74 8.78
CA VAL A 55 3.10 -14.17 7.75
C VAL A 55 2.42 -15.25 6.93
N GLY A 56 3.09 -16.39 6.73
CA GLY A 56 2.59 -17.51 5.91
C GLY A 56 2.94 -17.36 4.42
N ARG A 57 4.09 -16.71 4.12
CA ARG A 57 4.57 -16.60 2.74
C ARG A 57 5.24 -17.93 2.30
N LYS A 58 5.34 -18.24 0.99
CA LYS A 58 4.97 -17.36 -0.14
C LYS A 58 3.45 -17.26 -0.27
N SER A 59 2.92 -16.05 -0.48
CA SER A 59 1.49 -15.89 -0.77
C SER A 59 1.16 -16.56 -2.11
N PRO A 60 0.05 -17.31 -2.22
CA PRO A 60 -0.29 -18.01 -3.46
C PRO A 60 -0.47 -17.06 -4.65
N LEU A 61 -0.03 -17.50 -5.82
CA LEU A 61 -0.49 -16.97 -7.10
C LEU A 61 -1.56 -17.94 -7.63
N TYR A 62 -2.83 -17.62 -7.34
CA TYR A 62 -3.98 -18.48 -7.61
C TYR A 62 -4.52 -18.25 -9.01
N PHE A 63 -4.71 -19.31 -9.80
CA PHE A 63 -5.39 -19.24 -11.08
C PHE A 63 -6.90 -19.14 -10.87
N ALA A 64 -7.49 -18.00 -11.20
CA ALA A 64 -8.92 -17.75 -11.11
C ALA A 64 -9.65 -18.38 -12.30
N GLU A 65 -9.80 -19.70 -12.26
CA GLU A 65 -10.32 -20.48 -13.40
C GLU A 65 -11.75 -20.11 -13.77
N ASN A 66 -12.62 -19.95 -12.78
CA ASN A 66 -14.04 -19.63 -13.04
C ASN A 66 -14.18 -18.21 -13.62
N LEU A 67 -13.44 -17.25 -13.07
CA LEU A 67 -13.44 -15.87 -13.56
C LEU A 67 -12.85 -15.80 -14.98
N THR A 68 -11.76 -16.53 -15.25
CA THR A 68 -11.18 -16.65 -16.60
C THR A 68 -12.18 -17.20 -17.60
N LYS A 69 -12.89 -18.28 -17.26
CA LYS A 69 -13.93 -18.86 -18.10
C LYS A 69 -15.10 -17.90 -18.35
N GLN A 70 -15.54 -17.20 -17.31
CA GLN A 70 -16.64 -16.24 -17.41
C GLN A 70 -16.32 -15.07 -18.33
N LEU A 71 -15.08 -14.56 -18.29
CA LEU A 71 -14.69 -13.40 -19.08
C LEU A 71 -14.23 -13.75 -20.50
N ALA A 72 -13.89 -15.01 -20.76
CA ALA A 72 -13.54 -15.56 -22.09
C ALA A 72 -12.44 -14.78 -22.82
N GLY A 73 -11.43 -14.31 -22.08
CA GLY A 73 -10.27 -13.56 -22.57
C GLY A 73 -8.98 -14.04 -21.93
N ALA A 74 -8.18 -13.10 -21.40
CA ALA A 74 -6.92 -13.42 -20.74
C ALA A 74 -7.09 -14.35 -19.54
N LYS A 75 -6.07 -15.16 -19.25
CA LYS A 75 -5.94 -15.92 -18.02
C LYS A 75 -5.78 -14.97 -16.84
N ILE A 76 -6.52 -15.18 -15.77
CA ILE A 76 -6.49 -14.33 -14.57
C ILE A 76 -5.82 -15.06 -13.43
N TYR A 77 -4.78 -14.46 -12.88
CA TYR A 77 -4.08 -14.89 -11.69
C TYR A 77 -4.26 -13.88 -10.57
N LEU A 78 -4.54 -14.34 -9.36
CA LEU A 78 -4.68 -13.51 -8.17
C LEU A 78 -3.46 -13.72 -7.27
N LYS A 79 -2.67 -12.66 -7.02
CA LYS A 79 -1.64 -12.67 -5.98
C LYS A 79 -2.32 -12.41 -4.65
N ARG A 80 -2.36 -13.44 -3.80
CA ARG A 80 -3.24 -13.54 -2.63
C ARG A 80 -2.59 -12.94 -1.37
N GLU A 81 -2.34 -11.62 -1.37
CA GLU A 81 -1.84 -10.91 -0.18
C GLU A 81 -2.90 -10.82 0.95
N ASP A 82 -4.16 -11.05 0.63
CA ASP A 82 -5.26 -11.18 1.57
C ASP A 82 -5.15 -12.40 2.51
N LEU A 83 -4.36 -13.40 2.15
CA LEU A 83 -4.11 -14.60 2.97
C LEU A 83 -2.96 -14.42 3.96
N ASN A 84 -2.20 -13.35 3.88
CA ASN A 84 -1.14 -13.05 4.83
C ASN A 84 -1.72 -12.88 6.24
N HIS A 85 -0.93 -13.20 7.27
CA HIS A 85 -1.29 -12.84 8.64
C HIS A 85 -1.64 -11.34 8.73
N THR A 86 -2.65 -10.98 9.49
CA THR A 86 -3.37 -9.69 9.55
C THR A 86 -4.31 -9.40 8.37
N GLY A 87 -4.27 -10.19 7.30
CA GLY A 87 -5.23 -10.13 6.19
C GLY A 87 -4.92 -9.13 5.10
N SER A 88 -3.67 -8.66 4.98
CA SER A 88 -3.28 -7.76 3.89
C SER A 88 -1.76 -7.72 3.68
N HIS A 89 -1.32 -7.08 2.58
CA HIS A 89 0.08 -6.79 2.25
C HIS A 89 0.81 -5.93 3.29
N LYS A 90 0.10 -5.23 4.16
CA LYS A 90 0.68 -4.28 5.12
C LYS A 90 1.72 -4.92 6.03
N ILE A 91 1.52 -6.16 6.43
CA ILE A 91 2.43 -6.89 7.31
C ILE A 91 3.85 -7.04 6.73
N ASN A 92 3.99 -7.08 5.41
CA ASN A 92 5.31 -7.20 4.77
C ASN A 92 6.21 -6.00 5.12
N ASN A 93 5.69 -4.80 4.89
CA ASN A 93 6.38 -3.55 5.20
C ASN A 93 6.56 -3.39 6.72
N VAL A 94 5.53 -3.70 7.49
CA VAL A 94 5.56 -3.55 8.96
C VAL A 94 6.65 -4.40 9.57
N LEU A 95 6.80 -5.66 9.19
CA LEU A 95 7.88 -6.53 9.71
C LEU A 95 9.28 -6.01 9.34
N GLY A 96 9.46 -5.54 8.11
CA GLY A 96 10.73 -4.94 7.72
C GLY A 96 11.08 -3.70 8.56
N GLN A 97 10.12 -2.81 8.75
CA GLN A 97 10.33 -1.58 9.52
C GLN A 97 10.47 -1.84 11.03
N ILE A 98 9.70 -2.79 11.62
CA ILE A 98 9.83 -3.09 13.04
C ILE A 98 11.17 -3.75 13.38
N LEU A 99 11.70 -4.62 12.50
CA LEU A 99 13.03 -5.17 12.66
C LEU A 99 14.11 -4.08 12.55
N LEU A 100 13.92 -3.13 11.65
CA LEU A 100 14.81 -1.96 11.54
C LEU A 100 14.75 -1.11 12.81
N ALA A 101 13.55 -0.79 13.31
CA ALA A 101 13.34 -0.05 14.56
C ALA A 101 14.05 -0.74 15.74
N LYS A 102 13.90 -2.07 15.85
CA LYS A 102 14.59 -2.88 16.87
C LYS A 102 16.12 -2.77 16.75
N ARG A 103 16.67 -2.85 15.53
CA ARG A 103 18.12 -2.69 15.29
C ARG A 103 18.63 -1.28 15.60
N MET A 104 17.76 -0.27 15.47
CA MET A 104 18.05 1.11 15.83
C MET A 104 17.87 1.40 17.32
N GLY A 105 17.33 0.45 18.11
CA GLY A 105 17.14 0.60 19.55
C GLY A 105 15.90 1.41 19.94
N ALA A 106 14.90 1.55 19.04
CA ALA A 106 13.66 2.23 19.34
C ALA A 106 12.86 1.51 20.44
N ASN A 107 12.36 2.26 21.41
CA ASN A 107 11.55 1.76 22.51
C ASN A 107 10.06 1.94 22.26
N ARG A 108 9.71 2.82 21.34
CA ARG A 108 8.35 3.18 20.98
C ARG A 108 8.21 3.25 19.47
N VAL A 109 7.08 2.78 18.96
CA VAL A 109 6.68 2.91 17.56
C VAL A 109 5.40 3.72 17.47
N ILE A 110 5.37 4.66 16.54
CA ILE A 110 4.14 5.35 16.15
C ILE A 110 3.80 5.01 14.70
N ALA A 111 2.51 5.04 14.37
CA ALA A 111 2.02 4.89 13.02
C ALA A 111 0.70 5.65 12.83
N GLU A 112 0.35 5.92 11.59
CA GLU A 112 -0.96 6.42 11.17
C GLU A 112 -1.78 5.32 10.49
N THR A 113 -3.10 5.47 10.47
CA THR A 113 -3.96 4.57 9.72
C THR A 113 -5.30 5.22 9.35
N GLY A 114 -5.83 4.89 8.16
CA GLY A 114 -7.18 5.25 7.72
C GLY A 114 -8.13 4.07 7.86
N ALA A 115 -8.02 3.06 6.98
CA ALA A 115 -8.84 1.83 7.03
C ALA A 115 -8.53 0.90 8.24
N GLY A 116 -7.50 1.20 9.03
CA GLY A 116 -7.09 0.40 10.18
C GLY A 116 -6.15 -0.76 9.87
N GLN A 117 -5.98 -1.17 8.63
CA GLN A 117 -5.16 -2.35 8.28
C GLN A 117 -3.68 -2.15 8.61
N HIS A 118 -3.13 -0.96 8.35
CA HIS A 118 -1.76 -0.64 8.72
C HIS A 118 -1.60 -0.59 10.24
N GLY A 119 -2.53 0.06 10.94
CA GLY A 119 -2.55 0.11 12.40
C GLY A 119 -2.60 -1.27 13.05
N VAL A 120 -3.48 -2.16 12.57
CA VAL A 120 -3.57 -3.55 13.06
C VAL A 120 -2.26 -4.31 12.81
N ALA A 121 -1.66 -4.18 11.62
CA ALA A 121 -0.38 -4.83 11.32
C ALA A 121 0.75 -4.30 12.22
N THR A 122 0.80 -2.98 12.45
CA THR A 122 1.79 -2.33 13.33
C THR A 122 1.61 -2.77 14.78
N ALA A 123 0.38 -2.71 15.30
CA ALA A 123 0.06 -3.18 16.66
C ALA A 123 0.43 -4.67 16.85
N THR A 124 0.16 -5.52 15.83
CA THR A 124 0.51 -6.94 15.84
C THR A 124 2.03 -7.13 15.98
N ALA A 125 2.82 -6.44 15.15
CA ALA A 125 4.28 -6.56 15.22
C ALA A 125 4.84 -5.98 16.52
N CYS A 126 4.33 -4.82 16.98
CA CYS A 126 4.75 -4.23 18.25
C CYS A 126 4.47 -5.18 19.44
N ALA A 127 3.29 -5.80 19.47
CA ALA A 127 2.94 -6.82 20.50
C ALA A 127 3.92 -7.99 20.48
N MET A 128 4.24 -8.50 19.28
CA MET A 128 5.17 -9.62 19.12
C MET A 128 6.59 -9.30 19.61
N PHE A 129 7.06 -8.06 19.40
CA PHE A 129 8.41 -7.63 19.77
C PHE A 129 8.48 -6.92 21.13
N GLY A 130 7.36 -6.73 21.81
CA GLY A 130 7.30 -6.05 23.12
C GLY A 130 7.70 -4.57 23.04
N ILE A 131 7.31 -3.88 21.98
CA ILE A 131 7.59 -2.46 21.74
C ILE A 131 6.31 -1.64 21.96
N ASP A 132 6.41 -0.52 22.66
CA ASP A 132 5.28 0.39 22.89
C ASP A 132 4.74 0.93 21.56
N CYS A 133 3.42 0.92 21.40
CA CYS A 133 2.75 1.26 20.14
C CYS A 133 1.70 2.35 20.32
N THR A 134 1.80 3.42 19.55
CA THR A 134 0.75 4.45 19.43
C THR A 134 0.30 4.59 17.99
N ILE A 135 -1.01 4.48 17.75
CA ILE A 135 -1.60 4.58 16.41
C ILE A 135 -2.47 5.82 16.33
N TYR A 136 -2.15 6.72 15.40
CA TYR A 136 -2.96 7.89 15.07
C TYR A 136 -3.99 7.53 14.01
N MET A 137 -5.24 7.87 14.25
CA MET A 137 -6.34 7.60 13.33
C MET A 137 -7.34 8.76 13.37
N GLY A 138 -7.80 9.21 12.21
CA GLY A 138 -8.80 10.26 12.15
C GLY A 138 -10.09 9.90 12.91
N LEU A 139 -10.70 10.85 13.62
CA LEU A 139 -11.90 10.59 14.42
C LEU A 139 -13.05 10.00 13.59
N GLU A 140 -13.23 10.44 12.35
CA GLU A 140 -14.26 9.88 11.47
C GLU A 140 -13.90 8.45 11.03
N ASP A 141 -12.62 8.17 10.81
CA ASP A 141 -12.14 6.83 10.45
C ASP A 141 -12.25 5.86 11.64
N THR A 142 -12.05 6.32 12.90
CA THR A 142 -12.24 5.48 14.09
C THR A 142 -13.68 4.98 14.23
N LYS A 143 -14.65 5.83 13.88
CA LYS A 143 -16.07 5.47 13.90
C LYS A 143 -16.41 4.45 12.80
N ARG A 144 -15.90 4.69 11.59
CA ARG A 144 -16.13 3.81 10.41
C ARG A 144 -15.49 2.44 10.57
N GLN A 145 -14.39 2.34 11.31
CA GLN A 145 -13.53 1.17 11.43
C GLN A 145 -13.37 0.70 12.90
N ALA A 146 -14.44 0.83 13.70
CA ALA A 146 -14.42 0.54 15.14
C ALA A 146 -13.88 -0.87 15.48
N LEU A 147 -14.13 -1.87 14.64
CA LEU A 147 -13.61 -3.22 14.82
C LEU A 147 -12.08 -3.27 14.70
N ASN A 148 -11.49 -2.50 13.81
CA ASN A 148 -10.03 -2.41 13.69
C ASN A 148 -9.42 -1.62 14.86
N VAL A 149 -10.11 -0.59 15.35
CA VAL A 149 -9.70 0.13 16.59
C VAL A 149 -9.64 -0.87 17.75
N PHE A 150 -10.69 -1.65 17.95
CA PHE A 150 -10.71 -2.68 19.00
C PHE A 150 -9.60 -3.72 18.86
N ARG A 151 -9.30 -4.16 17.62
CA ARG A 151 -8.18 -5.08 17.35
C ARG A 151 -6.83 -4.48 17.75
N MET A 152 -6.59 -3.20 17.43
CA MET A 152 -5.35 -2.51 17.81
C MET A 152 -5.21 -2.42 19.33
N GLU A 153 -6.28 -2.06 20.05
CA GLU A 153 -6.30 -1.98 21.51
C GLU A 153 -6.13 -3.36 22.15
N LEU A 154 -6.75 -4.40 21.61
CA LEU A 154 -6.58 -5.80 22.06
C LEU A 154 -5.11 -6.27 21.95
N LEU A 155 -4.39 -5.76 20.94
CA LEU A 155 -2.97 -6.03 20.74
C LEU A 155 -2.06 -5.14 21.59
N GLY A 156 -2.63 -4.31 22.46
CA GLY A 156 -1.90 -3.46 23.39
C GLY A 156 -1.50 -2.08 22.85
N ALA A 157 -1.90 -1.72 21.65
CA ALA A 157 -1.62 -0.40 21.10
C ALA A 157 -2.55 0.66 21.72
N LYS A 158 -2.01 1.88 21.90
CA LYS A 158 -2.80 3.08 22.21
C LYS A 158 -3.30 3.68 20.88
N VAL A 159 -4.62 3.74 20.70
CA VAL A 159 -5.22 4.44 19.56
C VAL A 159 -5.55 5.87 19.95
N VAL A 160 -5.05 6.84 19.19
CA VAL A 160 -5.32 8.28 19.36
C VAL A 160 -6.23 8.74 18.24
N ALA A 161 -7.47 9.08 18.60
CA ALA A 161 -8.41 9.68 17.65
C ALA A 161 -8.05 11.15 17.40
N VAL A 162 -7.75 11.48 16.14
CA VAL A 162 -7.37 12.84 15.74
C VAL A 162 -8.62 13.60 15.30
N ASP A 163 -9.00 14.61 16.10
CA ASP A 163 -10.14 15.51 15.85
C ASP A 163 -9.63 16.88 15.36
N LYS A 164 -8.85 16.85 14.28
CA LYS A 164 -8.34 18.05 13.58
C LYS A 164 -8.70 17.94 12.10
N GLY A 165 -8.76 19.05 11.40
CA GLY A 165 -9.06 19.07 9.97
C GLY A 165 -10.40 18.38 9.64
N GLN A 166 -10.35 17.34 8.82
CA GLN A 166 -11.50 16.51 8.46
C GLN A 166 -11.63 15.24 9.33
N GLY A 167 -10.73 15.03 10.28
CA GLY A 167 -10.68 13.80 11.11
C GLY A 167 -10.41 12.54 10.29
N ARG A 168 -9.56 12.62 9.27
CA ARG A 168 -9.23 11.54 8.32
C ARG A 168 -7.75 11.22 8.28
N LEU A 169 -7.34 10.30 7.40
CA LEU A 169 -5.97 9.80 7.26
C LEU A 169 -4.93 10.92 7.14
N LYS A 170 -5.18 11.98 6.34
CA LYS A 170 -4.24 13.10 6.23
C LYS A 170 -3.93 13.74 7.58
N ASP A 171 -4.96 13.98 8.39
CA ASP A 171 -4.82 14.62 9.70
C ASP A 171 -4.08 13.72 10.69
N ALA A 172 -4.28 12.40 10.58
CA ALA A 172 -3.54 11.41 11.35
C ALA A 172 -2.04 11.38 10.99
N VAL A 173 -1.69 11.54 9.71
CA VAL A 173 -0.31 11.66 9.24
C VAL A 173 0.36 12.92 9.83
N ASP A 174 -0.33 14.06 9.79
CA ASP A 174 0.19 15.33 10.34
C ASP A 174 0.48 15.18 11.85
N GLU A 175 -0.40 14.53 12.61
CA GLU A 175 -0.22 14.32 14.06
C GLU A 175 0.92 13.35 14.35
N ALA A 176 1.07 12.29 13.55
CA ALA A 176 2.18 11.35 13.71
C ALA A 176 3.54 12.02 13.43
N PHE A 177 3.63 12.90 12.45
CA PHE A 177 4.85 13.69 12.20
C PHE A 177 5.14 14.68 13.35
N ALA A 178 4.11 15.33 13.91
CA ALA A 178 4.28 16.22 15.06
C ALA A 178 4.83 15.47 16.27
N ASP A 179 4.28 14.30 16.59
CA ASP A 179 4.79 13.43 17.66
C ASP A 179 6.23 12.98 17.38
N LEU A 180 6.56 12.61 16.14
CA LEU A 180 7.93 12.21 15.79
C LEU A 180 8.92 13.35 16.07
N VAL A 181 8.60 14.59 15.68
CA VAL A 181 9.47 15.76 15.93
C VAL A 181 9.72 15.96 17.43
N GLU A 182 8.69 15.77 18.26
CA GLU A 182 8.81 15.94 19.71
C GLU A 182 9.57 14.81 20.42
N ASN A 183 9.52 13.58 19.88
CA ASN A 183 9.95 12.37 20.58
C ASN A 183 10.97 11.51 19.79
N TYR A 184 11.64 12.06 18.80
CA TYR A 184 12.44 11.31 17.83
C TYR A 184 13.58 10.46 18.43
N GLU A 185 14.11 10.85 19.60
CA GLU A 185 15.24 10.14 20.24
C GLU A 185 14.88 8.69 20.62
N THR A 186 13.61 8.41 20.89
CA THR A 186 13.14 7.11 21.39
C THR A 186 12.07 6.46 20.51
N THR A 187 11.58 7.20 19.53
CA THR A 187 10.40 6.86 18.73
C THR A 187 10.78 6.57 17.28
N PHE A 188 10.29 5.46 16.76
CA PHE A 188 10.35 5.13 15.34
C PHE A 188 8.98 5.36 14.70
N TYR A 189 8.94 6.14 13.61
CA TYR A 189 7.72 6.30 12.82
C TYR A 189 7.66 5.20 11.75
N LEU A 190 6.70 4.29 11.91
CA LEU A 190 6.45 3.18 11.02
C LEU A 190 5.42 3.58 9.96
N LEU A 191 5.88 4.10 8.83
CA LEU A 191 5.01 4.65 7.78
C LEU A 191 4.41 3.54 6.91
N GLY A 192 3.09 3.63 6.70
CA GLY A 192 2.27 2.55 6.12
C GLY A 192 2.18 2.51 4.61
N SER A 193 2.70 3.51 3.90
CA SER A 193 2.61 3.58 2.44
C SER A 193 3.91 4.05 1.78
N ALA A 194 3.98 3.95 0.45
CA ALA A 194 5.15 4.38 -0.33
C ALA A 194 5.14 5.89 -0.59
N VAL A 195 4.83 6.68 0.45
CA VAL A 195 4.73 8.14 0.49
C VAL A 195 5.66 8.72 1.55
N GLY A 196 5.66 10.02 1.73
CA GLY A 196 6.49 10.69 2.74
C GLY A 196 7.88 11.05 2.25
N PRO A 197 8.66 11.75 3.10
CA PRO A 197 10.00 12.17 2.75
C PRO A 197 10.95 10.97 2.62
N HIS A 198 12.04 11.16 1.87
CA HIS A 198 13.12 10.17 1.80
C HIS A 198 13.62 9.83 3.22
N PRO A 199 13.83 8.53 3.60
CA PRO A 199 13.88 7.34 2.74
C PRO A 199 12.59 6.50 2.66
N PHE A 200 11.46 6.93 3.24
CA PHE A 200 10.26 6.12 3.37
C PHE A 200 9.78 5.47 2.05
N PRO A 201 9.66 6.17 0.91
CA PRO A 201 9.18 5.53 -0.32
C PRO A 201 10.04 4.34 -0.77
N SER A 202 11.36 4.51 -0.72
CA SER A 202 12.32 3.45 -1.09
C SER A 202 12.31 2.29 -0.12
N MET A 203 12.19 2.57 1.17
CA MET A 203 12.13 1.55 2.24
C MET A 203 10.85 0.71 2.13
N VAL A 204 9.70 1.37 1.96
CA VAL A 204 8.41 0.67 1.79
C VAL A 204 8.42 -0.16 0.52
N LYS A 205 8.91 0.37 -0.62
CA LYS A 205 9.08 -0.41 -1.85
C LYS A 205 9.94 -1.65 -1.61
N HIS A 206 11.08 -1.51 -0.92
CA HIS A 206 12.00 -2.62 -0.66
C HIS A 206 11.30 -3.78 0.06
N PHE A 207 10.56 -3.49 1.14
CA PHE A 207 9.86 -4.52 1.90
C PHE A 207 8.62 -5.07 1.19
N GLN A 208 7.94 -4.25 0.39
CA GLN A 208 6.79 -4.71 -0.40
C GLN A 208 7.17 -5.46 -1.68
N SER A 209 8.40 -5.32 -2.17
CA SER A 209 8.85 -5.99 -3.41
C SER A 209 8.82 -7.52 -3.35
N VAL A 210 8.69 -8.09 -2.14
CA VAL A 210 8.42 -9.52 -1.96
C VAL A 210 7.19 -9.99 -2.74
N ILE A 211 6.20 -9.11 -2.95
CA ILE A 211 4.99 -9.41 -3.75
C ILE A 211 5.36 -9.75 -5.19
N SER A 212 6.12 -8.87 -5.85
CA SER A 212 6.52 -9.07 -7.25
C SER A 212 7.61 -10.11 -7.41
N ARG A 213 8.57 -10.23 -6.50
CA ARG A 213 9.56 -11.31 -6.53
C ARG A 213 8.89 -12.67 -6.58
N GLU A 214 7.97 -12.91 -5.65
CA GLU A 214 7.24 -14.18 -5.61
C GLU A 214 6.33 -14.37 -6.82
N SER A 215 5.56 -13.35 -7.21
CA SER A 215 4.63 -13.49 -8.34
C SER A 215 5.35 -13.73 -9.66
N ARG A 216 6.55 -13.13 -9.84
CA ARG A 216 7.40 -13.34 -11.02
C ARG A 216 7.93 -14.77 -11.09
N GLU A 217 8.44 -15.32 -9.98
CA GLU A 217 8.86 -16.72 -9.91
C GLU A 217 7.68 -17.67 -10.17
N GLN A 218 6.57 -17.43 -9.48
CA GLN A 218 5.38 -18.28 -9.55
C GLN A 218 4.74 -18.28 -10.95
N ILE A 219 4.71 -17.14 -11.66
CA ILE A 219 4.11 -17.13 -13.01
C ILE A 219 5.03 -17.78 -14.04
N LEU A 220 6.35 -17.62 -13.91
CA LEU A 220 7.31 -18.31 -14.76
C LEU A 220 7.26 -19.83 -14.55
N GLU A 221 7.08 -20.30 -13.33
CA GLU A 221 6.91 -21.71 -13.02
C GLU A 221 5.61 -22.27 -13.61
N LYS A 222 4.50 -21.52 -13.55
CA LYS A 222 3.17 -21.96 -14.00
C LYS A 222 2.98 -21.88 -15.51
N GLU A 223 3.47 -20.82 -16.15
CA GLU A 223 3.15 -20.49 -17.54
C GLU A 223 4.39 -20.42 -18.46
N GLY A 224 5.60 -20.46 -17.89
CA GLY A 224 6.85 -20.36 -18.64
C GLY A 224 7.13 -18.99 -19.26
N LYS A 225 6.29 -17.98 -18.95
CA LYS A 225 6.39 -16.62 -19.51
C LYS A 225 5.92 -15.57 -18.49
N LEU A 226 6.31 -14.31 -18.73
CA LEU A 226 5.86 -13.18 -17.95
C LEU A 226 4.40 -12.82 -18.25
N PRO A 227 3.68 -12.12 -17.35
CA PRO A 227 2.32 -11.69 -17.58
C PRO A 227 2.26 -10.59 -18.65
N THR A 228 1.12 -10.47 -19.34
CA THR A 228 0.80 -9.34 -20.22
C THR A 228 0.58 -8.07 -19.40
N ALA A 229 -0.06 -8.19 -18.23
CA ALA A 229 -0.32 -7.07 -17.34
C ALA A 229 -0.29 -7.45 -15.86
N VAL A 230 0.16 -6.51 -15.01
CA VAL A 230 0.05 -6.57 -13.55
C VAL A 230 -0.82 -5.41 -13.09
N LEU A 231 -1.89 -5.72 -12.36
CA LEU A 231 -2.91 -4.79 -11.89
C LEU A 231 -2.87 -4.67 -10.36
N ALA A 232 -2.90 -3.44 -9.85
CA ALA A 232 -3.00 -3.17 -8.42
C ALA A 232 -3.72 -1.85 -8.14
N CYS A 233 -4.53 -1.78 -7.08
CA CYS A 233 -5.15 -0.53 -6.66
C CYS A 233 -4.12 0.46 -6.11
N VAL A 234 -4.39 1.75 -6.25
CA VAL A 234 -3.48 2.82 -5.83
C VAL A 234 -4.24 3.87 -5.01
N GLY A 235 -3.77 4.07 -3.76
CA GLY A 235 -3.95 5.27 -2.97
C GLY A 235 -2.57 5.89 -2.80
N GLY A 236 -1.92 5.76 -1.62
CA GLY A 236 -0.49 6.07 -1.48
C GLY A 236 0.44 5.12 -2.26
N GLY A 237 -0.03 3.95 -2.69
CA GLY A 237 0.60 3.09 -3.69
C GLY A 237 1.51 1.98 -3.17
N SER A 238 1.49 1.64 -1.87
CA SER A 238 2.43 0.62 -1.33
C SER A 238 2.24 -0.78 -1.93
N ASN A 239 0.99 -1.25 -2.08
CA ASN A 239 0.74 -2.54 -2.70
C ASN A 239 1.09 -2.55 -4.19
N ALA A 240 0.80 -1.47 -4.89
CA ALA A 240 1.05 -1.36 -6.32
C ALA A 240 2.56 -1.31 -6.61
N ILE A 241 3.33 -0.49 -5.88
CA ILE A 241 4.78 -0.46 -6.08
C ILE A 241 5.44 -1.80 -5.73
N GLY A 242 4.93 -2.50 -4.70
CA GLY A 242 5.35 -3.85 -4.38
C GLY A 242 5.05 -4.87 -5.48
N ALA A 243 3.85 -4.79 -6.09
CA ALA A 243 3.45 -5.64 -7.19
C ALA A 243 4.20 -5.33 -8.50
N PHE A 244 4.63 -4.09 -8.71
CA PHE A 244 5.30 -3.64 -9.93
C PHE A 244 6.81 -3.79 -9.89
N ALA A 245 7.44 -3.76 -8.71
CA ALA A 245 8.88 -3.57 -8.52
C ALA A 245 9.76 -4.43 -9.44
N GLU A 246 9.53 -5.74 -9.50
CA GLU A 246 10.33 -6.67 -10.28
C GLU A 246 9.93 -6.72 -11.78
N TYR A 247 8.87 -6.00 -12.16
CA TYR A 247 8.43 -5.91 -13.55
C TYR A 247 8.72 -4.55 -14.19
N ILE A 248 9.23 -3.57 -13.42
CA ILE A 248 9.53 -2.23 -13.94
C ILE A 248 10.50 -2.27 -15.13
N ALA A 249 11.47 -3.17 -15.10
CA ALA A 249 12.46 -3.33 -16.17
C ALA A 249 11.92 -4.13 -17.38
N ASP A 250 10.80 -4.83 -17.25
CA ASP A 250 10.22 -5.65 -18.32
C ASP A 250 9.25 -4.79 -19.16
N GLU A 251 9.73 -4.10 -20.17
CA GLU A 251 8.95 -3.15 -21.00
C GLU A 251 7.70 -3.78 -21.64
N ASN A 252 7.70 -5.09 -21.88
CA ASN A 252 6.56 -5.83 -22.44
C ASN A 252 5.48 -6.16 -21.41
N VAL A 253 5.71 -5.95 -20.12
CA VAL A 253 4.72 -6.13 -19.06
C VAL A 253 4.05 -4.80 -18.78
N ARG A 254 2.74 -4.71 -19.02
CA ARG A 254 1.96 -3.52 -18.67
C ARG A 254 1.79 -3.44 -17.15
N LEU A 255 2.07 -2.28 -16.58
CA LEU A 255 1.83 -1.99 -15.15
C LEU A 255 0.65 -1.05 -15.07
N ILE A 256 -0.44 -1.51 -14.45
CA ILE A 256 -1.69 -0.75 -14.42
C ILE A 256 -2.09 -0.50 -12.96
N GLY A 257 -2.03 0.76 -12.55
CA GLY A 257 -2.53 1.23 -11.26
C GLY A 257 -3.99 1.67 -11.38
N ILE A 258 -4.84 1.26 -10.44
CA ILE A 258 -6.27 1.57 -10.47
C ILE A 258 -6.61 2.45 -9.28
N GLU A 259 -7.14 3.65 -9.56
CA GLU A 259 -7.55 4.67 -8.59
C GLU A 259 -9.08 4.74 -8.48
N PRO A 260 -9.60 5.18 -7.31
CA PRO A 260 -10.99 5.66 -7.24
C PRO A 260 -11.18 6.90 -8.11
N ASP A 261 -12.30 7.03 -8.78
CA ASP A 261 -12.61 8.21 -9.61
C ASP A 261 -12.64 9.53 -8.83
N GLN A 262 -13.00 9.50 -7.52
CA GLN A 262 -13.05 10.69 -6.66
C GLN A 262 -11.77 10.89 -5.81
N ALA A 263 -10.72 10.11 -6.06
CA ALA A 263 -9.38 10.27 -5.50
C ALA A 263 -8.31 9.89 -6.54
N ALA A 264 -8.49 10.39 -7.77
CA ALA A 264 -7.69 10.02 -8.95
C ALA A 264 -6.39 10.87 -9.04
N THR A 265 -5.55 10.76 -8.05
CA THR A 265 -4.37 11.62 -7.87
C THR A 265 -3.37 11.53 -9.05
N LEU A 266 -3.14 10.33 -9.56
CA LEU A 266 -2.20 10.13 -10.68
C LEU A 266 -2.83 10.52 -12.03
N ASN A 267 -4.15 10.55 -12.14
CA ASN A 267 -4.84 10.96 -13.35
C ASN A 267 -5.10 12.46 -13.41
N GLU A 268 -5.47 13.09 -12.30
CA GLU A 268 -5.96 14.48 -12.24
C GLU A 268 -5.06 15.41 -11.42
N GLY A 269 -4.16 14.87 -10.60
CA GLY A 269 -3.26 15.64 -9.75
C GLY A 269 -2.20 16.39 -10.55
N THR A 270 -1.68 17.44 -9.93
CA THR A 270 -0.58 18.26 -10.45
C THR A 270 0.65 18.15 -9.55
N PRO A 271 1.87 18.40 -10.04
CA PRO A 271 3.05 18.40 -9.20
C PRO A 271 2.93 19.36 -8.03
N GLY A 272 3.15 18.84 -6.82
CA GLY A 272 3.05 19.60 -5.57
C GLY A 272 3.87 18.96 -4.47
N GLU A 273 3.78 19.55 -3.28
CA GLU A 273 4.43 19.06 -2.07
C GLU A 273 3.36 18.68 -1.04
N LEU A 274 3.47 17.47 -0.49
CA LEU A 274 2.56 16.96 0.53
C LEU A 274 3.36 16.16 1.56
N HIS A 275 3.15 16.39 2.86
CA HIS A 275 3.83 15.66 3.95
C HIS A 275 5.35 15.56 3.79
N GLY A 276 5.99 16.64 3.29
CA GLY A 276 7.44 16.76 3.18
C GLY A 276 8.07 16.03 1.99
N PHE A 277 7.32 15.71 0.93
CA PHE A 277 7.86 15.15 -0.32
C PHE A 277 7.11 15.68 -1.55
N LYS A 278 7.78 15.70 -2.71
CA LYS A 278 7.15 16.06 -3.99
C LYS A 278 6.47 14.87 -4.65
N CYS A 279 5.24 15.07 -5.09
CA CYS A 279 4.44 14.06 -5.80
C CYS A 279 3.37 14.73 -6.69
N LEU A 280 2.56 13.92 -7.37
CA LEU A 280 1.29 14.40 -7.91
C LEU A 280 0.30 14.52 -6.75
N VAL A 281 -0.41 15.64 -6.68
CA VAL A 281 -1.35 15.98 -5.60
C VAL A 281 -2.65 16.50 -6.23
N LEU A 282 -3.79 16.04 -5.72
CA LEU A 282 -5.07 16.71 -5.96
C LEU A 282 -5.09 17.98 -5.12
N GLN A 283 -4.93 19.13 -5.77
CA GLN A 283 -4.79 20.43 -5.10
C GLN A 283 -5.48 21.55 -5.88
N ASP A 284 -5.84 22.62 -5.16
CA ASP A 284 -6.36 23.85 -5.76
C ASP A 284 -5.26 24.70 -6.41
N ALA A 285 -5.63 25.87 -6.97
CA ALA A 285 -4.69 26.77 -7.63
C ALA A 285 -3.65 27.37 -6.65
N GLU A 286 -3.95 27.41 -5.38
CA GLU A 286 -3.10 27.89 -4.29
C GLU A 286 -2.18 26.81 -3.73
N GLY A 287 -2.33 25.54 -4.18
CA GLY A 287 -1.53 24.39 -3.75
C GLY A 287 -2.07 23.70 -2.48
N ASN A 288 -3.30 24.01 -2.05
CA ASN A 288 -3.91 23.30 -0.93
C ASN A 288 -4.51 21.98 -1.38
N PRO A 289 -4.27 20.87 -0.65
CA PRO A 289 -4.86 19.57 -0.99
C PRO A 289 -6.40 19.64 -1.00
N LEU A 290 -7.00 19.12 -2.07
CA LEU A 290 -8.45 19.02 -2.20
C LEU A 290 -8.99 17.86 -1.37
N PRO A 291 -10.25 17.94 -0.88
CA PRO A 291 -10.94 16.83 -0.29
C PRO A 291 -11.08 15.68 -1.29
N THR A 292 -10.76 14.47 -0.86
CA THR A 292 -10.95 13.25 -1.62
C THR A 292 -12.03 12.38 -0.99
N TYR A 293 -12.53 11.42 -1.76
CA TYR A 293 -13.46 10.42 -1.26
C TYR A 293 -13.23 9.06 -1.94
N SER A 294 -13.26 8.01 -1.17
CA SER A 294 -13.37 6.63 -1.66
C SER A 294 -14.23 5.80 -0.71
N ILE A 295 -15.00 4.86 -1.26
CA ILE A 295 -15.66 3.83 -0.45
C ILE A 295 -14.64 2.93 0.24
N ALA A 296 -13.43 2.84 -0.31
CA ALA A 296 -12.28 2.14 0.26
C ALA A 296 -11.40 3.15 1.01
N ALA A 297 -11.49 3.20 2.33
CA ALA A 297 -10.77 4.18 3.16
C ALA A 297 -9.24 4.15 2.96
N GLY A 298 -8.67 3.01 2.57
CA GLY A 298 -7.24 2.88 2.27
C GLY A 298 -6.79 3.56 0.97
N LEU A 299 -7.72 4.03 0.13
CA LEU A 299 -7.45 4.76 -1.11
C LEU A 299 -7.87 6.23 -1.05
N ASP A 300 -8.42 6.69 0.07
CA ASP A 300 -8.88 8.05 0.28
C ASP A 300 -7.71 8.96 0.70
N TYR A 301 -6.90 9.38 -0.27
CA TYR A 301 -5.70 10.18 -0.03
C TYR A 301 -5.39 11.07 -1.24
N PRO A 302 -5.11 12.38 -1.05
CA PRO A 302 -4.95 13.35 -2.13
C PRO A 302 -3.56 13.35 -2.79
N GLY A 303 -2.64 12.48 -2.37
CA GLY A 303 -1.29 12.36 -2.90
C GLY A 303 -0.98 10.94 -3.39
N ALA A 304 0.06 10.78 -4.18
CA ALA A 304 0.53 9.48 -4.63
C ALA A 304 2.03 9.29 -4.31
N GLY A 305 2.49 8.06 -4.24
CA GLY A 305 3.91 7.78 -4.07
C GLY A 305 4.77 8.47 -5.15
N PRO A 306 5.95 9.00 -4.79
CA PRO A 306 6.78 9.74 -5.75
C PRO A 306 7.25 8.86 -6.91
N GLU A 307 7.49 7.58 -6.68
CA GLU A 307 7.83 6.66 -7.76
C GLU A 307 6.64 6.41 -8.69
N HIS A 308 5.41 6.33 -8.18
CA HIS A 308 4.22 6.25 -9.02
C HIS A 308 4.04 7.50 -9.88
N SER A 309 4.24 8.69 -9.30
CA SER A 309 4.22 9.96 -10.03
C SER A 309 5.26 9.97 -11.16
N HIS A 310 6.46 9.48 -10.89
CA HIS A 310 7.52 9.35 -11.89
C HIS A 310 7.17 8.32 -12.97
N LEU A 311 6.73 7.11 -12.60
CA LEU A 311 6.35 6.04 -13.55
C LEU A 311 5.22 6.50 -14.49
N LYS A 312 4.27 7.29 -13.98
CA LYS A 312 3.23 7.94 -14.78
C LYS A 312 3.84 8.90 -15.79
N THR A 313 4.70 9.81 -15.33
CA THR A 313 5.28 10.88 -16.15
C THR A 313 6.14 10.35 -17.29
N ILE A 314 6.90 9.26 -17.04
CA ILE A 314 7.71 8.63 -18.10
C ILE A 314 6.95 7.61 -18.95
N GLY A 315 5.66 7.40 -18.69
CA GLY A 315 4.81 6.44 -19.42
C GLY A 315 5.16 4.97 -19.18
N ARG A 316 5.86 4.63 -18.08
CA ARG A 316 6.18 3.24 -17.74
C ARG A 316 5.01 2.50 -17.10
N ALA A 317 4.16 3.19 -16.36
CA ALA A 317 2.94 2.65 -15.79
C ALA A 317 1.72 3.46 -16.24
N GLU A 318 0.63 2.74 -16.47
CA GLU A 318 -0.68 3.29 -16.80
C GLU A 318 -1.47 3.46 -15.49
N TYR A 319 -2.27 4.52 -15.40
CA TYR A 319 -3.19 4.71 -14.27
C TYR A 319 -4.57 4.97 -14.81
N VAL A 320 -5.55 4.29 -14.26
CA VAL A 320 -6.94 4.34 -14.71
C VAL A 320 -7.86 4.45 -13.51
N THR A 321 -9.07 4.95 -13.72
CA THR A 321 -10.06 5.11 -12.67
C THR A 321 -11.20 4.11 -12.80
N VAL A 322 -11.83 3.81 -11.67
CA VAL A 322 -13.08 3.05 -11.58
C VAL A 322 -14.05 3.74 -10.63
N THR A 323 -15.35 3.60 -10.90
CA THR A 323 -16.40 4.17 -10.05
C THR A 323 -16.72 3.27 -8.87
N ASN A 324 -17.40 3.84 -7.87
CA ASN A 324 -17.87 3.06 -6.71
C ASN A 324 -18.80 1.91 -7.10
N GLU A 325 -19.65 2.08 -8.11
CA GLU A 325 -20.56 1.06 -8.63
C GLU A 325 -19.78 -0.11 -9.24
N GLU A 326 -18.75 0.18 -10.06
CA GLU A 326 -17.88 -0.83 -10.65
C GLU A 326 -17.12 -1.63 -9.57
N VAL A 327 -16.69 -0.95 -8.50
CA VAL A 327 -16.02 -1.59 -7.36
C VAL A 327 -16.95 -2.52 -6.59
N LEU A 328 -18.21 -2.11 -6.35
CA LEU A 328 -19.21 -2.94 -5.69
C LEU A 328 -19.60 -4.14 -6.56
N GLU A 329 -19.70 -3.98 -7.87
CA GLU A 329 -19.91 -5.08 -8.81
C GLU A 329 -18.75 -6.07 -8.75
N ALA A 330 -17.51 -5.59 -8.84
CA ALA A 330 -16.31 -6.43 -8.77
C ALA A 330 -16.17 -7.19 -7.46
N PHE A 331 -16.49 -6.54 -6.33
CA PHE A 331 -16.56 -7.19 -5.02
C PHE A 331 -17.51 -8.38 -5.03
N GLN A 332 -18.73 -8.20 -5.58
CA GLN A 332 -19.73 -9.26 -5.67
C GLN A 332 -19.33 -10.35 -6.67
N VAL A 333 -18.80 -9.98 -7.84
CA VAL A 333 -18.38 -10.92 -8.88
C VAL A 333 -17.30 -11.86 -8.33
N LEU A 334 -16.22 -11.33 -7.77
CA LEU A 334 -15.13 -12.17 -7.23
C LEU A 334 -15.62 -13.06 -6.09
N SER A 335 -16.50 -12.53 -5.23
CA SER A 335 -17.08 -13.29 -4.12
C SER A 335 -17.97 -14.46 -4.61
N LYS A 336 -18.79 -14.24 -5.63
CA LYS A 336 -19.73 -15.25 -6.15
C LYS A 336 -19.04 -16.28 -7.06
N VAL A 337 -18.03 -15.85 -7.83
CA VAL A 337 -17.42 -16.67 -8.89
C VAL A 337 -16.25 -17.50 -8.35
N GLU A 338 -15.43 -16.91 -7.48
CA GLU A 338 -14.23 -17.57 -6.92
C GLU A 338 -14.32 -17.87 -5.42
N GLY A 339 -15.40 -17.44 -4.74
CA GLY A 339 -15.53 -17.63 -3.29
C GLY A 339 -14.50 -16.78 -2.49
N ILE A 340 -14.02 -15.69 -3.08
CA ILE A 340 -13.03 -14.80 -2.46
C ILE A 340 -13.68 -13.45 -2.21
N ILE A 341 -13.79 -13.04 -0.94
CA ILE A 341 -14.28 -11.72 -0.56
C ILE A 341 -13.09 -10.76 -0.47
N PRO A 342 -12.84 -9.93 -1.50
CA PRO A 342 -11.70 -9.02 -1.51
C PRO A 342 -11.99 -7.79 -0.66
N ALA A 343 -10.95 -7.09 -0.15
CA ALA A 343 -11.14 -5.75 0.36
C ALA A 343 -11.68 -4.81 -0.74
N LEU A 344 -12.43 -3.77 -0.36
CA LEU A 344 -12.92 -2.76 -1.31
C LEU A 344 -11.75 -2.12 -2.08
N GLU A 345 -10.59 -1.94 -1.43
CA GLU A 345 -9.37 -1.51 -2.08
C GLU A 345 -9.00 -2.43 -3.25
N SER A 346 -8.90 -3.73 -2.99
CA SER A 346 -8.54 -4.74 -4.01
C SER A 346 -9.58 -4.85 -5.11
N SER A 347 -10.84 -4.60 -4.80
CA SER A 347 -11.96 -4.64 -5.75
C SER A 347 -11.81 -3.62 -6.87
N HIS A 348 -11.07 -2.51 -6.66
CA HIS A 348 -10.72 -1.55 -7.72
C HIS A 348 -9.92 -2.23 -8.83
N ALA A 349 -8.88 -3.01 -8.45
CA ALA A 349 -8.08 -3.74 -9.43
C ALA A 349 -8.89 -4.83 -10.15
N VAL A 350 -9.77 -5.50 -9.43
CA VAL A 350 -10.70 -6.49 -10.04
C VAL A 350 -11.66 -5.81 -11.01
N ALA A 351 -12.23 -4.64 -10.66
CA ALA A 351 -13.16 -3.90 -11.53
C ALA A 351 -12.53 -3.57 -12.90
N HIS A 352 -11.28 -3.12 -12.91
CA HIS A 352 -10.59 -2.89 -14.17
C HIS A 352 -10.28 -4.20 -14.92
N ALA A 353 -9.93 -5.27 -14.21
CA ALA A 353 -9.68 -6.56 -14.82
C ALA A 353 -10.93 -7.13 -15.53
N LEU A 354 -12.14 -6.92 -14.97
CA LEU A 354 -13.40 -7.31 -15.61
C LEU A 354 -13.59 -6.64 -16.98
N LYS A 355 -13.08 -5.41 -17.14
CA LYS A 355 -13.13 -4.66 -18.41
C LYS A 355 -11.99 -5.05 -19.35
N LEU A 356 -10.80 -5.28 -18.83
CA LEU A 356 -9.60 -5.53 -19.62
C LEU A 356 -9.54 -6.96 -20.16
N ALA A 357 -9.82 -7.96 -19.33
CA ALA A 357 -9.63 -9.37 -19.71
C ALA A 357 -10.36 -9.79 -20.98
N PRO A 358 -11.64 -9.41 -21.23
CA PRO A 358 -12.34 -9.76 -22.47
C PRO A 358 -11.74 -9.13 -23.75
N THR A 359 -10.91 -8.11 -23.61
CA THR A 359 -10.25 -7.43 -24.76
C THR A 359 -8.94 -8.10 -25.18
N LEU A 360 -8.47 -9.04 -24.40
CA LEU A 360 -7.24 -9.79 -24.58
C LEU A 360 -7.53 -11.22 -25.06
N THR A 361 -6.47 -11.93 -25.46
CA THR A 361 -6.59 -13.31 -25.93
C THR A 361 -6.38 -14.33 -24.81
N ALA A 362 -6.74 -15.58 -25.04
CA ALA A 362 -6.52 -16.69 -24.10
C ALA A 362 -5.02 -17.00 -23.81
N ASP A 363 -4.13 -16.48 -24.65
CA ASP A 363 -2.68 -16.58 -24.44
C ASP A 363 -2.15 -15.48 -23.53
N ASP A 364 -2.89 -14.41 -23.34
CA ASP A 364 -2.53 -13.31 -22.44
C ASP A 364 -2.74 -13.69 -20.97
N ILE A 365 -1.98 -13.05 -20.09
CA ILE A 365 -2.01 -13.31 -18.66
C ILE A 365 -2.13 -11.98 -17.91
N ILE A 366 -3.11 -11.90 -17.02
CA ILE A 366 -3.27 -10.79 -16.07
C ILE A 366 -2.98 -11.29 -14.66
N ILE A 367 -2.10 -10.60 -13.93
CA ILE A 367 -1.94 -10.77 -12.49
C ILE A 367 -2.65 -9.61 -11.79
N ILE A 368 -3.57 -9.93 -10.87
CA ILE A 368 -4.23 -8.97 -10.01
C ILE A 368 -3.69 -9.13 -8.59
N ASN A 369 -3.16 -8.06 -7.99
CA ASN A 369 -2.76 -8.09 -6.60
C ASN A 369 -3.99 -7.90 -5.70
N ILE A 370 -4.42 -8.97 -5.03
CA ILE A 370 -5.48 -8.94 -4.01
C ILE A 370 -4.83 -8.50 -2.69
N SER A 371 -4.75 -7.20 -2.51
CA SER A 371 -3.94 -6.54 -1.47
C SER A 371 -4.44 -6.77 -0.04
N GLY A 372 -5.71 -7.12 0.13
CA GLY A 372 -6.31 -7.40 1.42
C GLY A 372 -7.66 -8.12 1.34
N ARG A 373 -8.09 -8.71 2.46
CA ARG A 373 -9.37 -9.41 2.59
C ARG A 373 -10.50 -8.45 2.94
N GLY A 374 -11.71 -8.79 2.51
CA GLY A 374 -12.90 -7.96 2.63
C GLY A 374 -13.74 -8.16 3.88
N ASP A 375 -13.35 -9.00 4.85
CA ASP A 375 -14.14 -9.22 6.07
C ASP A 375 -14.47 -7.91 6.80
N LYS A 376 -13.57 -6.94 6.75
CA LYS A 376 -13.76 -5.61 7.33
C LYS A 376 -14.84 -4.77 6.63
N ASP A 377 -15.12 -5.08 5.35
CA ASP A 377 -15.96 -4.28 4.46
C ASP A 377 -17.38 -4.85 4.28
N VAL A 378 -17.62 -6.09 4.71
CA VAL A 378 -18.88 -6.81 4.50
C VAL A 378 -20.08 -6.03 5.04
N GLU A 379 -20.00 -5.46 6.24
CA GLU A 379 -21.07 -4.64 6.83
C GLU A 379 -21.33 -3.37 6.02
N GLN A 380 -20.27 -2.69 5.60
CA GLN A 380 -20.37 -1.49 4.76
C GLN A 380 -21.04 -1.82 3.41
N VAL A 381 -20.58 -2.88 2.75
CA VAL A 381 -21.15 -3.35 1.48
C VAL A 381 -22.61 -3.76 1.64
N PHE A 382 -22.97 -4.47 2.73
CA PHE A 382 -24.36 -4.80 3.02
C PHE A 382 -25.26 -3.55 3.06
N HIS A 383 -24.82 -2.50 3.75
CA HIS A 383 -25.59 -1.25 3.80
C HIS A 383 -25.64 -0.51 2.45
N MET A 384 -24.61 -0.62 1.61
CA MET A 384 -24.60 -0.01 0.28
C MET A 384 -25.55 -0.71 -0.71
N LEU A 385 -25.60 -2.03 -0.65
CA LEU A 385 -26.42 -2.83 -1.57
C LEU A 385 -27.91 -2.86 -1.19
N ASN A 386 -28.28 -2.49 0.04
CA ASN A 386 -29.65 -2.48 0.53
C ASN A 386 -30.25 -1.07 0.71
N LYS A 387 -29.60 -0.06 0.14
CA LYS A 387 -30.16 1.29 -0.02
C LYS A 387 -30.93 1.38 -1.32
#